data_07c54189023b34f08ee72ecbcc51b973
#
_entry.id   07c54189023b34f08ee72ecbcc51b973
#
_cell.length_a   1.000
_cell.length_b   1.000
_cell.length_c   1.000
_cell.angle_alpha   90.00
_cell.angle_beta   90.00
_cell.angle_gamma   90.00
#
_symmetry.space_group_name_H-M   'P 1'
#
loop_
_entity.id
_entity.type
_entity.pdbx_description
1 polymer ?
#
loop_
_entity_poly.entity_id
_entity_poly.type
_entity_poly.pdbx_seq_one_letter_code
_entity_poly.pdbx_strand_id
1 'polypeptide(L)'
;MKIAVSVNGNVISDHFGTCENYLVFELENGKIINEELLKNPGHAPGVTPPIFIAGLGVDAAIGGTVAQGAVNVMKEAGVDVILGVSGDPRIAALNYAAGCLKHDEAAIKTCGGC
;
A
#
# COMPACT_ATOMS: atom_id res chain seq x y z
N MET A 1 -9.89 9.37 -6.02
CA MET A 1 -8.82 8.92 -5.11
C MET A 1 -8.53 7.45 -5.37
N LYS A 2 -7.27 7.11 -5.57
CA LYS A 2 -6.82 5.72 -5.72
C LYS A 2 -5.96 5.33 -4.54
N ILE A 3 -6.18 4.12 -4.01
CA ILE A 3 -5.46 3.60 -2.85
C ILE A 3 -5.00 2.18 -3.16
N ALA A 4 -3.71 1.91 -3.00
CA ALA A 4 -3.14 0.57 -3.16
C ALA A 4 -2.96 -0.06 -1.78
N VAL A 5 -3.43 -1.28 -1.61
CA VAL A 5 -3.32 -2.03 -0.35
C VAL A 5 -2.58 -3.34 -0.60
N SER A 6 -1.53 -3.60 0.16
CA SER A 6 -0.82 -4.89 0.07
C SER A 6 -1.67 -5.99 0.70
N VAL A 7 -1.88 -7.08 -0.02
CA VAL A 7 -2.76 -8.16 0.45
C VAL A 7 -2.14 -9.54 0.25
N ASN A 8 -2.47 -10.45 1.17
CA ASN A 8 -2.26 -11.87 1.04
C ASN A 8 -3.63 -12.53 1.16
N GLY A 9 -4.13 -13.08 0.06
CA GLY A 9 -5.51 -13.57 0.02
C GLY A 9 -6.49 -12.41 0.22
N ASN A 10 -7.31 -12.48 1.26
CA ASN A 10 -8.38 -11.50 1.53
C ASN A 10 -8.03 -10.52 2.66
N VAL A 11 -6.80 -10.54 3.16
CA VAL A 11 -6.38 -9.69 4.28
C VAL A 11 -5.15 -8.87 3.91
N ILE A 12 -4.97 -7.76 4.63
CA ILE A 12 -3.80 -6.90 4.45
C ILE A 12 -2.54 -7.68 4.84
N SER A 13 -1.52 -7.63 3.99
CA SER A 13 -0.25 -8.30 4.23
C SER A 13 0.56 -7.58 5.32
N ASP A 14 1.23 -8.38 6.17
CA ASP A 14 2.17 -7.85 7.15
C ASP A 14 3.41 -7.23 6.50
N HIS A 15 3.71 -7.62 5.26
CA HIS A 15 4.90 -7.19 4.53
C HIS A 15 4.52 -6.62 3.17
N PHE A 16 4.69 -5.32 3.01
CA PHE A 16 4.33 -4.62 1.78
C PHE A 16 5.11 -5.10 0.56
N GLY A 17 6.41 -5.31 0.73
CA GLY A 17 7.29 -5.66 -0.40
C GLY A 17 7.18 -7.11 -0.85
N THR A 18 6.73 -8.02 0.00
CA THR A 18 6.66 -9.47 -0.28
C THR A 18 5.26 -10.03 -0.28
N CYS A 19 4.24 -9.17 -0.35
CA CYS A 19 2.85 -9.61 -0.43
C CYS A 19 2.56 -10.32 -1.75
N GLU A 20 1.47 -11.08 -1.79
CA GLU A 20 1.06 -11.78 -3.02
C GLU A 20 0.57 -10.80 -4.07
N ASN A 21 -0.28 -9.86 -3.69
CA ASN A 21 -0.94 -8.94 -4.60
C ASN A 21 -1.10 -7.56 -3.98
N TYR A 22 -1.37 -6.58 -4.85
CA TYR A 22 -1.83 -5.25 -4.45
C TYR A 22 -3.26 -5.08 -4.92
N LEU A 23 -4.14 -4.71 -4.01
CA LEU A 23 -5.54 -4.42 -4.31
C LEU A 23 -5.68 -2.91 -4.44
N VAL A 24 -6.00 -2.44 -5.63
CA VAL A 24 -6.13 -1.01 -5.90
C VAL A 24 -7.59 -0.63 -5.90
N PHE A 25 -7.97 0.26 -5.00
CA PHE A 25 -9.32 0.78 -4.90
C PHE A 25 -9.37 2.18 -5.51
N GLU A 26 -10.41 2.42 -6.28
CA GLU A 26 -10.76 3.77 -6.71
C GLU A 26 -11.98 4.21 -5.92
N LEU A 27 -11.87 5.34 -5.23
CA LEU A 27 -12.92 5.85 -4.37
C LEU A 27 -13.39 7.21 -4.85
N GLU A 28 -14.70 7.45 -4.72
CA GLU A 28 -15.32 8.73 -5.00
C GLU A 28 -16.40 8.98 -3.96
N ASN A 29 -16.38 10.17 -3.35
CA ASN A 29 -17.34 10.56 -2.29
C ASN A 29 -17.39 9.57 -1.12
N GLY A 30 -16.24 9.00 -0.76
CA GLY A 30 -16.14 8.05 0.35
C GLY A 30 -16.63 6.65 0.02
N LYS A 31 -16.88 6.34 -1.25
CA LYS A 31 -17.36 5.03 -1.70
C LYS A 31 -16.38 4.40 -2.69
N ILE A 32 -16.21 3.09 -2.59
CA ILE A 32 -15.40 2.33 -3.55
C ILE A 32 -16.21 2.19 -4.85
N ILE A 33 -15.69 2.75 -5.94
CA ILE A 33 -16.33 2.68 -7.26
C ILE A 33 -15.66 1.69 -8.20
N ASN A 34 -14.43 1.27 -7.89
CA ASN A 34 -13.71 0.27 -8.68
C ASN A 34 -12.67 -0.44 -7.83
N GLU A 35 -12.36 -1.68 -8.17
CA GLU A 35 -11.32 -2.48 -7.54
C GLU A 35 -10.53 -3.21 -8.61
N GLU A 36 -9.21 -3.27 -8.45
CA GLU A 36 -8.33 -4.00 -9.34
C GLU A 36 -7.29 -4.76 -8.53
N LEU A 37 -7.18 -6.06 -8.76
CA LEU A 37 -6.17 -6.91 -8.11
C LEU A 37 -4.97 -7.03 -9.02
N LEU A 38 -3.80 -6.54 -8.57
CA LEU A 38 -2.56 -6.57 -9.32
C LEU A 38 -1.56 -7.49 -8.63
N LYS A 39 -0.93 -8.36 -9.40
CA LYS A 39 0.10 -9.24 -8.87
C LYS A 39 1.34 -8.44 -8.50
N ASN A 40 1.96 -8.78 -7.35
CA ASN A 40 3.24 -8.20 -6.96
C ASN A 40 4.29 -8.52 -8.03
N PRO A 41 4.96 -7.50 -8.61
CA PRO A 41 5.95 -7.73 -9.68
C PRO A 41 7.22 -8.40 -9.19
N GLY A 42 7.42 -8.49 -7.87
CA GLY A 42 8.66 -9.01 -7.30
C GLY A 42 9.79 -7.99 -7.33
N HIS A 43 11.00 -8.45 -7.07
CA HIS A 43 12.21 -7.63 -7.04
C HIS A 43 13.09 -7.94 -8.24
N ALA A 44 12.91 -7.21 -9.32
CA ALA A 44 13.75 -7.29 -10.51
C ALA A 44 14.44 -5.95 -10.75
N PRO A 45 15.56 -5.91 -11.50
CA PRO A 45 16.23 -4.64 -11.82
C PRO A 45 15.25 -3.65 -12.48
N GLY A 46 15.12 -2.47 -11.89
CA GLY A 46 14.22 -1.42 -12.39
C GLY A 46 12.74 -1.63 -12.08
N VAL A 47 12.38 -2.77 -11.49
CA VAL A 47 10.99 -3.07 -11.12
C VAL A 47 10.96 -3.62 -9.71
N THR A 48 10.70 -2.76 -8.75
CA THR A 48 10.52 -3.14 -7.34
C THR A 48 9.12 -2.73 -6.91
N PRO A 49 8.56 -3.33 -5.84
CA PRO A 49 7.24 -2.96 -5.37
C PRO A 49 7.01 -1.46 -5.18
N PRO A 50 7.89 -0.69 -4.53
CA PRO A 50 7.67 0.74 -4.38
C PRO A 50 7.68 1.49 -5.71
N ILE A 51 8.53 1.13 -6.66
CA ILE A 51 8.54 1.72 -8.00
C ILE A 51 7.25 1.38 -8.74
N PHE A 52 6.80 0.14 -8.64
CA PHE A 52 5.55 -0.31 -9.24
C PHE A 52 4.35 0.50 -8.71
N ILE A 53 4.24 0.63 -7.41
CA ILE A 53 3.16 1.40 -6.77
C ILE A 53 3.24 2.88 -7.16
N ALA A 54 4.44 3.46 -7.16
CA ALA A 54 4.63 4.86 -7.56
C ALA A 54 4.16 5.12 -8.99
N GLY A 55 4.35 4.14 -9.88
CA GLY A 55 3.93 4.23 -11.28
C GLY A 55 2.44 4.08 -11.52
N LEU A 56 1.68 3.60 -10.54
CA LEU A 56 0.23 3.40 -10.68
C LEU A 56 -0.58 4.70 -10.56
N GLY A 57 0.03 5.78 -10.09
CA GLY A 57 -0.69 7.04 -9.87
C GLY A 57 -1.66 6.99 -8.70
N VAL A 58 -1.38 6.16 -7.70
CA VAL A 58 -2.21 6.09 -6.50
C VAL A 58 -1.93 7.26 -5.57
N ASP A 59 -2.92 7.63 -4.78
CA ASP A 59 -2.79 8.72 -3.79
C ASP A 59 -2.20 8.19 -2.48
N ALA A 60 -2.45 6.93 -2.15
CA ALA A 60 -1.96 6.31 -0.92
C ALA A 60 -1.63 4.83 -1.12
N ALA A 61 -0.76 4.34 -0.25
CA ALA A 61 -0.40 2.93 -0.15
C ALA A 61 -0.55 2.48 1.30
N ILE A 62 -1.25 1.38 1.51
CA ILE A 62 -1.57 0.86 2.85
C ILE A 62 -0.98 -0.54 3.01
N GLY A 63 -0.37 -0.80 4.14
CA GLY A 63 0.18 -2.12 4.43
C GLY A 63 0.56 -2.31 5.89
N GLY A 64 1.19 -3.44 6.20
CA GLY A 64 1.70 -3.75 7.53
C GLY A 64 3.05 -3.10 7.76
N THR A 65 4.11 -3.71 7.25
CA THR A 65 5.48 -3.19 7.40
C THR A 65 6.12 -2.97 6.02
N VAL A 66 7.07 -2.04 5.96
CA VAL A 66 7.81 -1.73 4.74
C VAL A 66 9.20 -1.21 5.09
N ALA A 67 10.16 -1.42 4.19
CA ALA A 67 11.52 -0.89 4.36
C ALA A 67 11.53 0.64 4.20
N GLN A 68 12.42 1.32 4.92
CA GLN A 68 12.53 2.79 4.87
C GLN A 68 12.81 3.30 3.45
N GLY A 69 13.64 2.58 2.69
CA GLY A 69 13.93 2.95 1.30
C GLY A 69 12.70 2.93 0.41
N ALA A 70 11.80 1.95 0.62
CA ALA A 70 10.54 1.87 -0.11
C ALA A 70 9.60 3.02 0.24
N VAL A 71 9.53 3.39 1.52
CA VAL A 71 8.76 4.56 1.98
C VAL A 71 9.25 5.81 1.27
N ASN A 72 10.56 6.02 1.22
CA ASN A 72 11.16 7.19 0.58
C ASN A 72 10.81 7.28 -0.91
N VAL A 73 10.89 6.18 -1.64
CA VAL A 73 10.55 6.13 -3.06
C VAL A 73 9.09 6.54 -3.28
N MET A 74 8.18 5.99 -2.49
CA MET A 74 6.75 6.27 -2.62
C MET A 74 6.43 7.72 -2.23
N LYS A 75 7.01 8.23 -1.16
CA LYS A 75 6.80 9.63 -0.73
C LYS A 75 7.32 10.63 -1.76
N GLU A 76 8.45 10.37 -2.37
CA GLU A 76 8.97 11.21 -3.45
C GLU A 76 8.06 11.27 -4.65
N ALA A 77 7.30 10.20 -4.89
CA ALA A 77 6.30 10.14 -5.97
C ALA A 77 4.96 10.76 -5.58
N GLY A 78 4.84 11.29 -4.37
CA GLY A 78 3.61 11.91 -3.89
C GLY A 78 2.59 10.91 -3.31
N VAL A 79 3.02 9.69 -3.03
CA VAL A 79 2.16 8.66 -2.44
C VAL A 79 2.20 8.76 -0.92
N ASP A 80 1.03 8.85 -0.29
CA ASP A 80 0.92 8.82 1.17
C ASP A 80 1.01 7.35 1.63
N VAL A 81 1.93 7.07 2.55
CA VAL A 81 2.20 5.70 2.99
C VAL A 81 1.68 5.48 4.40
N ILE A 82 0.74 4.55 4.56
CA ILE A 82 0.10 4.23 5.83
C ILE A 82 0.48 2.80 6.23
N LEU A 83 1.12 2.65 7.36
CA LEU A 83 1.67 1.38 7.84
C LEU A 83 1.07 0.97 9.18
N GLY A 84 1.31 -0.28 9.56
CA GLY A 84 0.80 -0.83 10.81
C GLY A 84 -0.68 -1.21 10.73
N VAL A 85 -1.19 -1.38 9.52
CA VAL A 85 -2.60 -1.71 9.27
C VAL A 85 -2.74 -3.20 9.02
N SER A 86 -3.81 -3.79 9.54
CA SER A 86 -4.12 -5.21 9.35
C SER A 86 -5.62 -5.39 9.14
N GLY A 87 -6.02 -6.58 8.73
CA GLY A 87 -7.41 -6.95 8.57
C GLY A 87 -7.96 -6.75 7.17
N ASP A 88 -9.16 -6.24 7.04
CA ASP A 88 -9.87 -6.11 5.77
C ASP A 88 -9.36 -4.91 4.96
N PRO A 89 -8.85 -5.13 3.73
CA PRO A 89 -8.33 -4.04 2.91
C PRO A 89 -9.40 -3.02 2.51
N ARG A 90 -10.65 -3.42 2.32
CA ARG A 90 -11.73 -2.49 1.97
C ARG A 90 -12.04 -1.53 3.11
N ILE A 91 -12.10 -2.07 4.33
CA ILE A 91 -12.34 -1.25 5.53
C ILE A 91 -11.19 -0.26 5.69
N ALA A 92 -9.96 -0.69 5.50
CA ALA A 92 -8.80 0.19 5.58
C ALA A 92 -8.87 1.32 4.55
N ALA A 93 -9.20 1.01 3.30
CA ALA A 93 -9.33 2.03 2.25
C ALA A 93 -10.44 3.03 2.57
N LEU A 94 -11.59 2.56 3.04
CA LEU A 94 -12.70 3.43 3.42
C LEU A 94 -12.35 4.32 4.61
N ASN A 95 -11.65 3.76 5.60
CA ASN A 95 -11.20 4.52 6.77
C ASN A 95 -10.17 5.59 6.38
N TYR A 96 -9.27 5.27 5.47
CA TYR A 96 -8.32 6.25 4.96
C TYR A 96 -9.05 7.42 4.29
N ALA A 97 -10.01 7.11 3.41
CA ALA A 97 -10.78 8.14 2.71
C ALA A 97 -11.59 9.02 3.67
N ALA A 98 -12.03 8.45 4.79
CA ALA A 98 -12.76 9.18 5.84
C ALA A 98 -11.83 9.94 6.82
N GLY A 99 -10.51 9.79 6.69
CA GLY A 99 -9.54 10.41 7.59
C GLY A 99 -9.42 9.71 8.95
N CYS A 100 -9.89 8.46 9.05
CA CYS A 100 -9.92 7.71 10.31
C CYS A 100 -8.80 6.69 10.47
N LEU A 101 -7.96 6.50 9.45
CA LEU A 101 -6.89 5.51 9.48
C LEU A 101 -5.61 6.11 10.05
N LYS A 102 -5.01 5.42 11.01
CA LYS A 102 -3.79 5.88 11.66
C LYS A 102 -2.56 5.18 11.10
N HIS A 103 -1.50 5.95 10.89
CA HIS A 103 -0.20 5.45 10.50
C HIS A 103 0.60 5.06 11.74
N ASP A 104 1.30 3.91 11.66
CA ASP A 104 2.20 3.44 12.71
C ASP A 104 3.64 3.47 12.20
N GLU A 105 4.41 4.46 12.61
CA GLU A 105 5.80 4.61 12.20
C GLU A 105 6.70 3.47 12.69
N ALA A 106 6.33 2.80 13.78
CA ALA A 106 7.08 1.67 14.29
C ALA A 106 7.08 0.48 13.31
N ALA A 107 6.16 0.45 12.36
CA ALA A 107 6.11 -0.57 11.32
C ALA A 107 7.12 -0.35 10.19
N ILE A 108 7.86 0.75 10.19
CA ILE A 108 8.91 1.00 9.20
C ILE A 108 10.15 0.21 9.59
N LYS A 109 10.66 -0.59 8.66
CA LYS A 109 11.90 -1.34 8.86
C LYS A 109 13.09 -0.51 8.42
N THR A 110 14.12 -0.47 9.26
CA THR A 110 15.31 0.37 9.02
C THR A 110 16.40 -0.35 8.24
N CYS A 111 16.30 -1.66 8.08
CA CYS A 111 17.31 -2.44 7.36
C CYS A 111 16.66 -3.51 6.49
N GLY A 112 17.15 -3.64 5.27
CA GLY A 112 16.66 -4.63 4.33
C GLY A 112 15.22 -4.41 3.88
N GLY A 113 14.73 -5.28 3.01
CA GLY A 113 13.35 -5.29 2.58
C GLY A 113 12.45 -5.95 3.61
N CYS A 114 11.17 -5.79 3.48
CA CYS A 114 10.19 -6.51 4.29
C CYS A 114 9.71 -7.75 3.57
#